data_ee3339373571dc86c1a238d3b16a40c5
#
_entry.id   ee3339373571dc86c1a238d3b16a40c5
#
_cell.length_a   1.000
_cell.length_b   1.000
_cell.length_c   1.000
_cell.angle_alpha   90.00
_cell.angle_beta   90.00
_cell.angle_gamma   90.00
#
_symmetry.space_group_name_H-M   'P 1'
#
loop_
_entity.id
_entity.type
_entity.pdbx_description
1 polymer ?
#
loop_
_entity_poly.entity_id
_entity_poly.type
_entity_poly.pdbx_seq_one_letter_code
_entity_poly.pdbx_strand_id
1 'polypeptide(L)'
;MGHGLVTQTRMIAAAPQTLFDIVADPAMHPVIDGSGTVRAARPGNPERLSEGAKFSMDMQLGASYRILNTVVEFEECRRIAWRHFNGHVWRYLFEPVDGGTLVTEQWDPTGATSQLALRLSGFPARNRRAMRRTLERLDEVATGEP
;
A
#
# COMPACT_ATOMS: atom_id res chain seq x y z
N MET A 1 -11.23 12.73 -13.78
CA MET A 1 -9.76 12.72 -13.89
C MET A 1 -9.15 12.60 -12.52
N GLY A 2 -8.25 11.67 -12.36
CA GLY A 2 -7.59 11.44 -11.08
C GLY A 2 -6.46 12.44 -10.80
N HIS A 3 -6.81 13.69 -10.55
CA HIS A 3 -5.83 14.70 -10.21
C HIS A 3 -5.05 14.27 -8.96
N GLY A 4 -3.74 14.17 -9.09
CA GLY A 4 -2.87 13.75 -8.01
C GLY A 4 -2.75 12.25 -7.84
N LEU A 5 -3.49 11.44 -8.60
CA LEU A 5 -3.36 9.99 -8.55
C LEU A 5 -1.95 9.58 -9.00
N VAL A 6 -1.24 8.89 -8.11
CA VAL A 6 0.09 8.35 -8.41
C VAL A 6 -0.04 6.85 -8.59
N THR A 7 0.48 6.32 -9.68
CA THR A 7 0.37 4.90 -10.03
C THR A 7 1.75 4.34 -10.36
N GLN A 8 2.04 3.15 -9.82
CA GLN A 8 3.22 2.36 -10.18
C GLN A 8 2.76 0.93 -10.45
N THR A 9 3.42 0.27 -11.39
CA THR A 9 3.10 -1.12 -11.74
C THR A 9 4.38 -1.95 -11.76
N ARG A 10 4.20 -3.25 -11.51
CA ARG A 10 5.30 -4.21 -11.65
C ARG A 10 4.73 -5.58 -11.98
N MET A 11 5.32 -6.25 -12.96
CA MET A 11 5.02 -7.66 -13.22
C MET A 11 5.85 -8.51 -12.26
N ILE A 12 5.18 -9.38 -11.51
CA ILE A 12 5.82 -10.23 -10.51
C ILE A 12 5.51 -11.69 -10.86
N ALA A 13 6.53 -12.54 -10.85
CA ALA A 13 6.42 -13.96 -11.21
C ALA A 13 5.89 -14.76 -10.02
N ALA A 14 4.69 -14.43 -9.57
CA ALA A 14 3.98 -15.10 -8.47
C ALA A 14 2.48 -15.04 -8.75
N ALA A 15 1.73 -15.99 -8.19
CA ALA A 15 0.29 -16.03 -8.35
C ALA A 15 -0.39 -14.85 -7.64
N PRO A 16 -1.53 -14.35 -8.15
CA PRO A 16 -2.26 -13.27 -7.48
C PRO A 16 -2.57 -13.54 -6.02
N GLN A 17 -2.92 -14.79 -5.67
CA GLN A 17 -3.23 -15.16 -4.29
C GLN A 17 -2.03 -14.96 -3.37
N THR A 18 -0.83 -15.36 -3.83
CA THR A 18 0.39 -15.21 -3.04
C THR A 18 0.66 -13.74 -2.71
N LEU A 19 0.54 -12.89 -3.73
CA LEU A 19 0.78 -11.46 -3.58
C LEU A 19 -0.31 -10.78 -2.75
N PHE A 20 -1.56 -11.14 -2.99
CA PHE A 20 -2.69 -10.60 -2.25
C PHE A 20 -2.57 -10.94 -0.76
N ASP A 21 -2.20 -12.17 -0.43
CA ASP A 21 -2.06 -12.59 0.96
C ASP A 21 -0.98 -11.80 1.71
N ILE A 22 0.09 -11.43 1.03
CA ILE A 22 1.13 -10.59 1.62
C ILE A 22 0.58 -9.20 1.93
N VAL A 23 -0.09 -8.57 0.96
CA VAL A 23 -0.63 -7.22 1.15
C VAL A 23 -1.79 -7.20 2.15
N ALA A 24 -2.58 -8.28 2.21
CA ALA A 24 -3.68 -8.40 3.15
C ALA A 24 -3.24 -8.70 4.59
N ASP A 25 -1.95 -8.93 4.82
CA ASP A 25 -1.39 -9.19 6.14
C ASP A 25 -0.74 -7.92 6.69
N PRO A 26 -1.36 -7.25 7.69
CA PRO A 26 -0.78 -6.00 8.25
C PRO A 26 0.65 -6.17 8.75
N ALA A 27 1.02 -7.35 9.25
CA ALA A 27 2.36 -7.60 9.75
C ALA A 27 3.43 -7.52 8.64
N MET A 28 3.02 -7.69 7.38
CA MET A 28 3.92 -7.60 6.24
C MET A 28 4.11 -6.18 5.73
N HIS A 29 3.26 -5.23 6.12
CA HIS A 29 3.38 -3.85 5.64
C HIS A 29 4.74 -3.23 5.97
N PRO A 30 5.27 -3.35 7.20
CA PRO A 30 6.63 -2.85 7.47
C PRO A 30 7.71 -3.55 6.65
N VAL A 31 7.49 -4.81 6.29
CA VAL A 31 8.46 -5.62 5.53
C VAL A 31 8.55 -5.13 4.09
N ILE A 32 7.41 -4.85 3.45
CA ILE A 32 7.39 -4.44 2.04
C ILE A 32 7.48 -2.93 1.85
N ASP A 33 7.28 -2.13 2.90
CA ASP A 33 7.26 -0.67 2.77
C ASP A 33 8.57 -0.12 2.22
N GLY A 34 8.49 0.59 1.12
CA GLY A 34 9.64 1.22 0.47
C GLY A 34 9.88 2.66 0.90
N SER A 35 8.98 3.24 1.71
CA SER A 35 9.10 4.63 2.16
C SER A 35 10.04 4.79 3.35
N GLY A 36 10.22 3.72 4.13
CA GLY A 36 10.96 3.77 5.38
C GLY A 36 10.18 4.38 6.54
N THR A 37 8.93 4.79 6.32
CA THR A 37 8.12 5.43 7.35
C THR A 37 7.24 4.45 8.13
N VAL A 38 6.89 3.30 7.56
CA VAL A 38 6.12 2.27 8.23
C VAL A 38 7.08 1.39 9.02
N ARG A 39 7.01 1.45 10.35
CA ARG A 39 7.98 0.80 11.23
C ARG A 39 7.51 -0.52 11.80
N ALA A 40 6.25 -0.58 12.27
CA ALA A 40 5.73 -1.79 12.89
C ALA A 40 4.21 -1.82 12.83
N ALA A 41 3.65 -3.03 12.70
CA ALA A 41 2.23 -3.25 12.88
C ALA A 41 1.92 -3.23 14.38
N ARG A 42 0.83 -2.56 14.74
CA ARG A 42 0.41 -2.44 16.13
C ARG A 42 -0.20 -3.75 16.63
N PRO A 43 -0.03 -4.08 17.92
CA PRO A 43 -0.76 -5.20 18.51
C PRO A 43 -2.27 -4.98 18.39
N GLY A 44 -3.02 -6.07 18.20
CA GLY A 44 -4.47 -6.00 18.08
C GLY A 44 -4.98 -5.85 16.65
N ASN A 45 -4.09 -5.69 15.66
CA ASN A 45 -4.51 -5.72 14.26
C ASN A 45 -5.06 -7.11 13.91
N PRO A 46 -6.03 -7.18 12.96
CA PRO A 46 -6.44 -8.49 12.45
C PRO A 46 -5.27 -9.18 11.76
N GLU A 47 -5.27 -10.51 11.79
CA GLU A 47 -4.23 -11.30 11.10
C GLU A 47 -4.33 -11.14 9.59
N ARG A 48 -5.54 -10.96 9.08
CA ARG A 48 -5.79 -10.74 7.66
C ARG A 48 -6.83 -9.66 7.49
N LEU A 49 -6.55 -8.73 6.59
CA LEU A 49 -7.47 -7.64 6.28
C LEU A 49 -8.70 -8.16 5.51
N SER A 50 -9.83 -7.51 5.73
CA SER A 50 -11.10 -7.74 5.04
C SER A 50 -11.83 -6.42 4.91
N GLU A 51 -12.95 -6.39 4.20
CA GLU A 51 -13.70 -5.16 4.01
C GLU A 51 -14.13 -4.58 5.36
N GLY A 52 -13.87 -3.29 5.53
CA GLY A 52 -14.22 -2.57 6.76
C GLY A 52 -13.24 -2.77 7.90
N ALA A 53 -12.23 -3.63 7.74
CA ALA A 53 -11.24 -3.87 8.78
C ALA A 53 -10.45 -2.60 9.07
N LYS A 54 -10.12 -2.40 10.35
CA LYS A 54 -9.26 -1.30 10.80
C LYS A 54 -7.94 -1.85 11.27
N PHE A 55 -6.86 -1.16 10.94
CA PHE A 55 -5.54 -1.57 11.37
C PHE A 55 -4.65 -0.35 11.60
N SER A 56 -3.72 -0.49 12.53
CA SER A 56 -2.85 0.59 12.96
C SER A 56 -1.39 0.25 12.72
N MET A 57 -0.60 1.28 12.41
CA MET A 57 0.83 1.16 12.20
C MET A 57 1.56 2.20 13.02
N ASP A 58 2.72 1.80 13.55
CA ASP A 58 3.70 2.74 14.09
C ASP A 58 4.50 3.29 12.93
N MET A 59 4.55 4.60 12.84
CA MET A 59 5.18 5.34 11.76
C MET A 59 6.32 6.20 12.30
N GLN A 60 7.25 6.54 11.43
CA GLN A 60 8.31 7.50 11.75
C GLN A 60 8.64 8.34 10.53
N LEU A 61 8.48 9.64 10.67
CA LEU A 61 8.85 10.62 9.66
C LEU A 61 9.30 11.86 10.43
N GLY A 62 10.61 11.92 10.74
CA GLY A 62 11.13 12.90 11.67
C GLY A 62 10.79 12.53 13.11
N ALA A 63 9.51 12.53 13.45
CA ALA A 63 9.00 12.10 14.76
C ALA A 63 8.22 10.80 14.61
N SER A 64 8.11 10.06 15.71
CA SER A 64 7.27 8.85 15.78
C SER A 64 5.80 9.23 15.90
N TYR A 65 4.94 8.54 15.16
CA TYR A 65 3.50 8.75 15.24
C TYR A 65 2.78 7.44 14.86
N ARG A 66 1.48 7.44 15.08
CA ARG A 66 0.63 6.28 14.86
C ARG A 66 -0.46 6.64 13.87
N ILE A 67 -0.77 5.73 12.94
CA ILE A 67 -1.87 5.94 12.01
C ILE A 67 -2.91 4.84 12.14
N LEU A 68 -4.16 5.18 11.83
CA LEU A 68 -5.26 4.24 11.71
C LEU A 68 -5.73 4.24 10.27
N ASN A 69 -5.81 3.05 9.67
CA ASN A 69 -6.33 2.84 8.32
C ASN A 69 -7.60 2.00 8.39
N THR A 70 -8.51 2.23 7.44
CA THR A 70 -9.73 1.45 7.29
C THR A 70 -9.79 0.90 5.87
N VAL A 71 -9.98 -0.42 5.74
CA VAL A 71 -10.14 -1.04 4.43
C VAL A 71 -11.47 -0.60 3.82
N VAL A 72 -11.41 0.04 2.65
CA VAL A 72 -12.57 0.62 1.97
C VAL A 72 -12.90 -0.08 0.66
N GLU A 73 -11.98 -0.85 0.10
CA GLU A 73 -12.20 -1.69 -1.08
C GLU A 73 -11.58 -3.05 -0.80
N PHE A 74 -12.31 -4.11 -1.09
CA PHE A 74 -11.81 -5.47 -0.89
C PHE A 74 -12.49 -6.41 -1.89
N GLU A 75 -11.67 -7.00 -2.75
CA GLU A 75 -12.08 -8.06 -3.66
C GLU A 75 -10.96 -9.09 -3.69
N GLU A 76 -11.24 -10.28 -3.19
CA GLU A 76 -10.23 -11.33 -2.99
C GLU A 76 -9.41 -11.56 -4.24
N CYS A 77 -8.08 -11.54 -4.11
CA CYS A 77 -7.11 -11.74 -5.18
C CYS A 77 -7.12 -10.68 -6.29
N ARG A 78 -7.92 -9.62 -6.16
CA ARG A 78 -8.08 -8.61 -7.22
C ARG A 78 -7.77 -7.21 -6.76
N ARG A 79 -8.27 -6.82 -5.58
CA ARG A 79 -8.21 -5.43 -5.16
C ARG A 79 -8.26 -5.33 -3.65
N ILE A 80 -7.41 -4.47 -3.10
CA ILE A 80 -7.50 -4.07 -1.70
C ILE A 80 -7.08 -2.61 -1.61
N ALA A 81 -7.84 -1.82 -0.84
CA ALA A 81 -7.51 -0.42 -0.61
C ALA A 81 -7.90 -0.03 0.80
N TRP A 82 -7.11 0.86 1.38
CA TRP A 82 -7.42 1.40 2.70
C TRP A 82 -7.30 2.92 2.69
N ARG A 83 -8.16 3.53 3.50
CA ARG A 83 -8.20 4.98 3.68
C ARG A 83 -7.40 5.34 4.91
N HIS A 84 -6.47 6.24 4.73
CA HIS A 84 -5.72 6.85 5.82
C HIS A 84 -6.64 7.79 6.60
N PHE A 85 -6.35 8.03 7.88
CA PHE A 85 -7.20 8.89 8.71
C PHE A 85 -7.37 10.31 8.14
N ASN A 86 -6.42 10.82 7.36
CA ASN A 86 -6.53 12.15 6.75
C ASN A 86 -7.24 12.14 5.38
N GLY A 87 -7.73 10.99 4.93
CA GLY A 87 -8.62 10.85 3.79
C GLY A 87 -8.03 10.31 2.50
N HIS A 88 -6.70 10.28 2.34
CA HIS A 88 -6.14 9.69 1.13
C HIS A 88 -6.23 8.15 1.17
N VAL A 89 -6.19 7.53 0.00
CA VAL A 89 -6.37 6.09 -0.15
C VAL A 89 -5.14 5.46 -0.80
N TRP A 90 -4.71 4.34 -0.26
CA TRP A 90 -3.71 3.46 -0.83
C TRP A 90 -4.43 2.25 -1.41
N ARG A 91 -4.15 1.91 -2.69
CA ARG A 91 -4.86 0.83 -3.39
C ARG A 91 -3.87 -0.08 -4.09
N TYR A 92 -4.14 -1.39 -4.01
CA TYR A 92 -3.41 -2.40 -4.76
C TYR A 92 -4.38 -3.16 -5.66
N LEU A 93 -3.98 -3.34 -6.92
CA LEU A 93 -4.72 -4.11 -7.91
C LEU A 93 -3.85 -5.27 -8.37
N PHE A 94 -4.47 -6.43 -8.55
CA PHE A 94 -3.77 -7.66 -8.93
C PHE A 94 -4.44 -8.23 -10.17
N GLU A 95 -3.72 -8.26 -11.29
CA GLU A 95 -4.23 -8.78 -12.55
C GLU A 95 -3.41 -9.99 -12.98
N PRO A 96 -4.03 -11.19 -13.11
CA PRO A 96 -3.30 -12.35 -13.60
C PRO A 96 -2.86 -12.10 -15.04
N VAL A 97 -1.60 -12.38 -15.31
CA VAL A 97 -1.00 -12.28 -16.65
C VAL A 97 -0.16 -13.53 -16.92
N ASP A 98 0.29 -13.71 -18.15
CA ASP A 98 1.16 -14.83 -18.48
C ASP A 98 2.45 -14.73 -17.66
N GLY A 99 2.74 -15.79 -16.92
CA GLY A 99 3.95 -15.87 -16.11
C GLY A 99 3.86 -15.23 -14.72
N GLY A 100 2.70 -14.70 -14.33
CA GLY A 100 2.56 -14.13 -12.99
C GLY A 100 1.40 -13.18 -12.83
N THR A 101 1.67 -12.05 -12.19
CA THR A 101 0.67 -11.05 -11.86
C THR A 101 1.19 -9.66 -12.19
N LEU A 102 0.37 -8.85 -12.85
CA LEU A 102 0.63 -7.42 -12.95
C LEU A 102 0.07 -6.76 -11.70
N VAL A 103 0.94 -6.23 -10.86
CA VAL A 103 0.55 -5.54 -9.63
C VAL A 103 0.59 -4.04 -9.87
N THR A 104 -0.49 -3.37 -9.51
CA THR A 104 -0.60 -1.91 -9.58
C THR A 104 -0.80 -1.38 -8.18
N GLU A 105 0.03 -0.41 -7.80
CA GLU A 105 -0.16 0.33 -6.56
C GLU A 105 -0.54 1.76 -6.90
N GLN A 106 -1.55 2.29 -6.21
CA GLN A 106 -2.04 3.65 -6.42
C GLN A 106 -2.10 4.40 -5.10
N TRP A 107 -1.67 5.66 -5.13
CA TRP A 107 -1.92 6.61 -4.04
C TRP A 107 -2.91 7.63 -4.56
N ASP A 108 -4.08 7.67 -3.93
CA ASP A 108 -5.21 8.50 -4.34
C ASP A 108 -5.47 9.56 -3.28
N PRO A 109 -5.02 10.81 -3.51
CA PRO A 109 -5.18 11.89 -2.54
C PRO A 109 -6.51 12.62 -2.63
N THR A 110 -7.43 12.21 -3.51
CA THR A 110 -8.66 12.98 -3.79
C THR A 110 -9.53 13.19 -2.55
N GLY A 111 -9.46 12.28 -1.56
CA GLY A 111 -10.19 12.43 -0.30
C GLY A 111 -9.44 13.18 0.78
N ALA A 112 -8.23 13.64 0.51
CA ALA A 112 -7.42 14.31 1.52
C ALA A 112 -7.94 15.71 1.83
N THR A 113 -7.68 16.17 3.06
CA THR A 113 -8.20 17.44 3.57
C THR A 113 -7.70 18.64 2.78
N SER A 114 -6.45 18.62 2.30
CA SER A 114 -5.88 19.73 1.53
C SER A 114 -5.11 19.20 0.33
N GLN A 115 -5.71 19.31 -0.84
CA GLN A 115 -5.09 18.92 -2.11
C GLN A 115 -3.89 19.81 -2.45
N LEU A 116 -4.03 21.13 -2.22
CA LEU A 116 -2.96 22.08 -2.54
C LEU A 116 -1.73 21.84 -1.67
N ALA A 117 -1.91 21.64 -0.39
CA ALA A 117 -0.80 21.37 0.52
C ALA A 117 -0.05 20.09 0.11
N LEU A 118 -0.77 19.04 -0.30
CA LEU A 118 -0.15 17.81 -0.77
C LEU A 118 0.66 18.02 -2.05
N ARG A 119 0.14 18.80 -3.00
CA ARG A 119 0.87 19.07 -4.24
C ARG A 119 2.17 19.83 -3.99
N LEU A 120 2.14 20.79 -3.06
CA LEU A 120 3.29 21.62 -2.78
C LEU A 120 4.31 20.96 -1.85
N SER A 121 3.91 19.88 -1.16
CA SER A 121 4.75 19.22 -0.16
C SER A 121 5.84 18.34 -0.75
N GLY A 122 5.75 18.00 -2.05
CA GLY A 122 6.64 17.01 -2.68
C GLY A 122 6.24 15.57 -2.41
N PHE A 123 5.16 15.31 -1.68
CA PHE A 123 4.68 13.96 -1.40
C PHE A 123 4.39 13.14 -2.66
N PRO A 124 3.80 13.69 -3.74
CA PRO A 124 3.54 12.87 -4.93
C PRO A 124 4.80 12.23 -5.50
N ALA A 125 5.88 13.00 -5.67
CA ALA A 125 7.15 12.47 -6.19
C ALA A 125 7.80 11.49 -5.21
N ARG A 126 7.74 11.81 -3.92
CA ARG A 126 8.26 10.94 -2.86
C ARG A 126 7.50 9.61 -2.81
N ASN A 127 6.16 9.67 -2.90
CA ASN A 127 5.32 8.47 -2.89
C ASN A 127 5.58 7.62 -4.13
N ARG A 128 5.80 8.24 -5.29
CA ARG A 128 6.12 7.49 -6.52
C ARG A 128 7.38 6.64 -6.33
N ARG A 129 8.44 7.22 -5.76
CA ARG A 129 9.68 6.49 -5.48
C ARG A 129 9.46 5.39 -4.43
N ALA A 130 8.72 5.72 -3.38
CA ALA A 130 8.41 4.76 -2.31
C ALA A 130 7.59 3.58 -2.84
N MET A 131 6.60 3.85 -3.67
CA MET A 131 5.76 2.83 -4.27
C MET A 131 6.55 1.90 -5.18
N ARG A 132 7.45 2.44 -5.98
CA ARG A 132 8.34 1.62 -6.81
C ARG A 132 9.15 0.67 -5.93
N ARG A 133 9.71 1.18 -4.85
CA ARG A 133 10.51 0.38 -3.93
C ARG A 133 9.66 -0.66 -3.20
N THR A 134 8.43 -0.31 -2.86
CA THR A 134 7.49 -1.24 -2.23
C THR A 134 7.19 -2.42 -3.16
N LEU A 135 6.93 -2.15 -4.43
CA LEU A 135 6.66 -3.22 -5.40
C LEU A 135 7.89 -4.10 -5.62
N GLU A 136 9.10 -3.53 -5.62
CA GLU A 136 10.33 -4.32 -5.67
C GLU A 136 10.46 -5.25 -4.45
N ARG A 137 10.17 -4.73 -3.25
CA ARG A 137 10.21 -5.54 -2.04
C ARG A 137 9.14 -6.61 -2.02
N LEU A 138 7.94 -6.29 -2.50
CA LEU A 138 6.88 -7.27 -2.64
C LEU A 138 7.32 -8.43 -3.54
N ASP A 139 7.98 -8.11 -4.66
CA ASP A 139 8.55 -9.10 -5.55
C ASP A 139 9.58 -9.98 -4.84
N GLU A 140 10.53 -9.37 -4.13
CA GLU A 140 11.56 -10.08 -3.38
C GLU A 140 10.93 -11.05 -2.35
N VAL A 141 9.93 -10.59 -1.62
CA VAL A 141 9.25 -11.42 -0.61
C VAL A 141 8.49 -12.57 -1.27
N ALA A 142 7.76 -12.28 -2.33
CA ALA A 142 6.90 -13.28 -2.99
C ALA A 142 7.70 -14.34 -3.74
N THR A 143 8.81 -13.94 -4.37
CA THR A 143 9.61 -14.85 -5.21
C THR A 143 10.82 -15.41 -4.48
N GLY A 144 11.18 -14.87 -3.33
CA GLY A 144 12.39 -15.26 -2.60
C GLY A 144 13.67 -14.77 -3.24
N GLU A 145 13.58 -13.84 -4.19
CA GLU A 145 14.75 -13.31 -4.92
C GLU A 145 15.02 -11.87 -4.48
N PRO A 146 16.25 -11.57 -4.02
CA PRO A 146 16.62 -10.21 -3.64
C PRO A 146 16.69 -9.26 -4.83
#